data_78b6179a7e12ede46b23cf522f895f3d
#
_entry.id   78b6179a7e12ede46b23cf522f895f3d
#
_cell.length_a   1.000
_cell.length_b   1.000
_cell.length_c   1.000
_cell.angle_alpha   90.00
_cell.angle_beta   90.00
_cell.angle_gamma   90.00
#
_symmetry.space_group_name_H-M   'P 1'
#
loop_
_entity.id
_entity.type
_entity.pdbx_description
1 polymer ?
#
loop_
_entity_poly.entity_id
_entity_poly.type
_entity_poly.pdbx_seq_one_letter_code
_entity_poly.pdbx_strand_id
1 'polypeptide(L)'
;MTHQETSLQTKKMLCASLKKIMKHKAFSKITVSELIKDCNVNRKTFYYHFEDIYGLLKWMLEQEAFEVVKQFDLLVDYRDAFAFVINYVEQNSPQGC
;
A
#
# COMPACT_ATOMS: atom_id res chain seq x y z
N MET A 1 5.36 -18.03 -16.01
CA MET A 1 4.94 -17.00 -15.08
C MET A 1 3.44 -16.76 -15.17
N THR A 2 2.79 -16.68 -14.03
CA THR A 2 1.37 -16.48 -14.02
C THR A 2 1.04 -15.00 -14.01
N HIS A 3 -0.18 -14.67 -14.39
CA HIS A 3 -0.64 -13.28 -14.33
C HIS A 3 -0.57 -12.73 -12.91
N GLN A 4 -0.80 -13.60 -11.93
CA GLN A 4 -0.78 -13.18 -10.53
C GLN A 4 0.60 -12.74 -10.10
N GLU A 5 1.62 -13.44 -10.53
CA GLU A 5 2.99 -13.07 -10.23
C GLU A 5 3.36 -11.74 -10.85
N THR A 6 2.97 -11.54 -12.09
CA THR A 6 3.23 -10.28 -12.78
C THR A 6 2.51 -9.12 -12.12
N SER A 7 1.25 -9.33 -11.73
CA SER A 7 0.47 -8.31 -11.05
C SER A 7 1.09 -7.92 -9.72
N LEU A 8 1.51 -8.90 -8.94
CA LEU A 8 2.11 -8.65 -7.65
C LEU A 8 3.43 -7.90 -7.81
N GLN A 9 4.22 -8.27 -8.79
CA GLN A 9 5.47 -7.61 -9.06
C GLN A 9 5.26 -6.14 -9.43
N THR A 10 4.27 -5.88 -10.27
CA THR A 10 3.94 -4.51 -10.66
C THR A 10 3.51 -3.69 -9.45
N LYS A 11 2.67 -4.26 -8.61
CA LYS A 11 2.25 -3.58 -7.39
C LYS A 11 3.42 -3.26 -6.49
N LYS A 12 4.35 -4.20 -6.35
CA LYS A 12 5.54 -3.97 -5.53
C LYS A 12 6.43 -2.88 -6.11
N MET A 13 6.54 -2.83 -7.43
CA MET A 13 7.30 -1.77 -8.09
C MET A 13 6.69 -0.41 -7.83
N LEU A 14 5.38 -0.32 -7.90
CA LEU A 14 4.68 0.93 -7.63
C LEU A 14 4.86 1.34 -6.17
N CYS A 15 4.81 0.39 -5.26
CA CYS A 15 5.05 0.68 -3.84
C CYS A 15 6.47 1.18 -3.59
N ALA A 16 7.44 0.54 -4.19
CA ALA A 16 8.82 0.95 -4.04
C ALA A 16 9.04 2.38 -4.56
N SER A 17 8.40 2.68 -5.69
CA SER A 17 8.48 4.01 -6.27
C SER A 17 7.83 5.04 -5.34
N LEU A 18 6.65 4.71 -4.80
CA LEU A 18 5.96 5.61 -3.88
C LEU A 18 6.80 5.88 -2.64
N LYS A 19 7.38 4.84 -2.05
CA LYS A 19 8.23 5.01 -0.87
C LYS A 19 9.43 5.90 -1.17
N LYS A 20 10.04 5.70 -2.33
CA LYS A 20 11.18 6.48 -2.72
C LYS A 20 10.84 7.96 -2.86
N ILE A 21 9.74 8.24 -3.52
CA ILE A 21 9.33 9.63 -3.74
C ILE A 21 8.90 10.28 -2.43
N MET A 22 8.28 9.52 -1.53
CA MET A 22 7.85 10.05 -0.23
C MET A 22 9.01 10.50 0.64
N LYS A 23 10.21 10.07 0.35
CA LYS A 23 11.39 10.54 1.07
C LYS A 23 11.74 11.97 0.73
N HIS A 24 11.26 12.47 -0.39
CA HIS A 24 11.63 13.78 -0.89
C HIS A 24 10.46 14.75 -0.98
N LYS A 25 9.24 14.24 -0.89
CA LYS A 25 8.07 15.02 -1.20
C LYS A 25 6.88 14.49 -0.39
N ALA A 26 6.02 15.39 0.05
CA ALA A 26 4.82 15.00 0.80
C ALA A 26 3.89 14.19 -0.08
N PHE A 27 3.23 13.20 0.51
CA PHE A 27 2.33 12.33 -0.25
C PHE A 27 1.28 13.11 -1.02
N SER A 28 0.74 14.17 -0.43
CA SER A 28 -0.31 14.96 -1.05
C SER A 28 0.15 15.64 -2.35
N LYS A 29 1.44 15.71 -2.56
CA LYS A 29 1.99 16.34 -3.77
C LYS A 29 2.48 15.35 -4.80
N ILE A 30 2.37 14.06 -4.51
CA ILE A 30 2.79 13.01 -5.43
C ILE A 30 1.63 12.69 -6.36
N THR A 31 1.93 12.56 -7.64
CA THR A 31 0.91 12.24 -8.66
C THR A 31 1.14 10.86 -9.25
N VAL A 32 0.08 10.31 -9.83
CA VAL A 32 0.18 9.04 -10.56
C VAL A 32 1.19 9.16 -11.69
N SER A 33 1.19 10.31 -12.39
CA SER A 33 2.14 10.54 -13.48
C SER A 33 3.58 10.39 -13.03
N GLU A 34 3.87 10.92 -11.87
CA GLU A 34 5.19 10.86 -11.28
C GLU A 34 5.60 9.43 -10.97
N LEU A 35 4.68 8.68 -10.37
CA LEU A 35 4.92 7.29 -10.01
C LEU A 35 5.20 6.43 -11.22
N ILE A 36 4.31 6.48 -12.21
CA ILE A 36 4.42 5.60 -13.36
C ILE A 36 5.65 5.94 -14.18
N LYS A 37 6.05 7.19 -14.20
CA LYS A 37 7.25 7.60 -14.90
C LYS A 37 8.49 7.08 -14.19
N ASP A 38 8.48 7.12 -12.86
CA ASP A 38 9.62 6.66 -12.07
C ASP A 38 9.89 5.17 -12.23
N CYS A 39 8.84 4.35 -12.25
CA CYS A 39 9.00 2.91 -12.35
C CYS A 39 8.70 2.38 -13.75
N ASN A 40 8.52 3.27 -14.72
CA ASN A 40 8.30 2.90 -16.11
C ASN A 40 7.09 1.97 -16.30
N VAL A 41 6.01 2.31 -15.64
CA VAL A 41 4.75 1.59 -15.74
C VAL A 41 3.77 2.40 -16.57
N ASN A 42 2.97 1.72 -17.37
CA ASN A 42 1.95 2.37 -18.18
C ASN A 42 0.81 2.87 -17.29
N ARG A 43 0.25 4.05 -17.62
CA ARG A 43 -0.86 4.61 -16.85
C ARG A 43 -2.05 3.65 -16.78
N LYS A 44 -2.34 2.98 -17.88
CA LYS A 44 -3.42 2.02 -17.94
C LYS A 44 -3.16 0.87 -16.97
N THR A 45 -1.92 0.44 -16.86
CA THR A 45 -1.54 -0.62 -15.94
C THR A 45 -1.75 -0.18 -14.50
N PHE A 46 -1.41 1.05 -14.19
CA PHE A 46 -1.66 1.58 -12.85
C PHE A 46 -3.15 1.48 -12.49
N TYR A 47 -4.01 1.99 -13.35
CA TYR A 47 -5.45 2.01 -13.08
C TYR A 47 -6.09 0.65 -13.15
N TYR A 48 -5.39 -0.32 -13.72
CA TYR A 48 -5.83 -1.70 -13.66
C TYR A 48 -5.73 -2.26 -12.24
N HIS A 49 -4.72 -1.83 -11.50
CA HIS A 49 -4.47 -2.33 -10.15
C HIS A 49 -5.04 -1.46 -9.05
N PHE A 50 -5.07 -0.16 -9.25
CA PHE A 50 -5.49 0.78 -8.22
C PHE A 50 -6.36 1.86 -8.81
N GLU A 51 -7.37 2.23 -8.05
CA GLU A 51 -8.30 3.26 -8.48
C GLU A 51 -7.64 4.64 -8.49
N ASP A 52 -6.77 4.88 -7.52
CA ASP A 52 -6.04 6.12 -7.41
C ASP A 52 -4.81 5.90 -6.54
N ILE A 53 -4.08 6.99 -6.28
CA ILE A 53 -2.85 6.89 -5.51
C ILE A 53 -3.12 6.50 -4.05
N TYR A 54 -4.30 6.82 -3.53
CA TYR A 54 -4.67 6.43 -2.17
C TYR A 54 -4.86 4.91 -2.08
N GLY A 55 -5.38 4.30 -3.12
CA GLY A 55 -5.49 2.85 -3.19
C GLY A 55 -4.13 2.18 -3.11
N LEU A 56 -3.15 2.75 -3.78
CA LEU A 56 -1.79 2.24 -3.71
C LEU A 56 -1.21 2.40 -2.30
N LEU A 57 -1.41 3.55 -1.70
CA LEU A 57 -0.93 3.79 -0.34
C LEU A 57 -1.56 2.80 0.64
N LYS A 58 -2.85 2.59 0.52
CA LYS A 58 -3.56 1.66 1.38
C LYS A 58 -2.99 0.26 1.25
N TRP A 59 -2.79 -0.19 0.03
CA TRP A 59 -2.24 -1.52 -0.22
C TRP A 59 -0.83 -1.65 0.37
N MET A 60 -0.03 -0.61 0.21
CA MET A 60 1.33 -0.59 0.74
C MET A 60 1.32 -0.72 2.26
N LEU A 61 0.47 0.04 2.92
CA LEU A 61 0.37 0.00 4.38
C LEU A 61 -0.14 -1.35 4.87
N GLU A 62 -1.09 -1.93 4.14
CA GLU A 62 -1.59 -3.25 4.48
C GLU A 62 -0.50 -4.31 4.39
N GLN A 63 0.34 -4.23 3.38
CA GLN A 63 1.42 -5.18 3.22
C GLN A 63 2.45 -5.03 4.33
N GLU A 64 2.79 -3.81 4.71
CA GLU A 64 3.74 -3.57 5.77
C GLU A 64 3.20 -4.00 7.12
N ALA A 65 1.94 -3.72 7.40
CA ALA A 65 1.31 -4.15 8.64
C ALA A 65 1.29 -5.66 8.73
N PHE A 66 0.97 -6.33 7.63
CA PHE A 66 0.93 -7.77 7.58
C PHE A 66 2.30 -8.37 7.90
N GLU A 67 3.36 -7.79 7.32
CA GLU A 67 4.71 -8.28 7.57
C GLU A 67 5.11 -8.11 9.02
N VAL A 68 4.77 -6.97 9.61
CA VAL A 68 5.10 -6.72 11.02
C VAL A 68 4.36 -7.71 11.92
N VAL A 69 3.06 -7.88 11.69
CA VAL A 69 2.26 -8.80 12.49
C VAL A 69 2.77 -10.23 12.35
N LYS A 70 3.17 -10.60 11.15
CA LYS A 70 3.67 -11.92 10.88
C LYS A 70 4.94 -12.23 11.67
N GLN A 71 5.79 -11.23 11.85
CA GLN A 71 7.02 -11.41 12.61
C GLN A 71 6.75 -11.66 14.10
N PHE A 72 5.63 -11.18 14.61
CA PHE A 72 5.26 -11.34 16.01
C PHE A 72 4.18 -12.38 16.23
N ASP A 73 3.93 -13.19 15.24
CA ASP A 73 2.84 -14.13 15.22
C ASP A 73 2.98 -15.29 16.21
N LEU A 74 4.11 -15.45 16.82
CA LEU A 74 4.38 -16.59 17.68
C LEU A 74 3.46 -16.70 18.88
N LEU A 75 2.86 -15.59 19.30
CA LEU A 75 2.09 -15.56 20.52
C LEU A 75 0.63 -15.19 20.34
N VAL A 76 0.25 -14.72 19.19
CA VAL A 76 -1.09 -14.17 18.96
C VAL A 76 -1.57 -14.55 17.58
N ASP A 77 -2.88 -14.83 17.49
CA ASP A 77 -3.50 -15.03 16.20
C ASP A 77 -3.46 -13.69 15.47
N TYR A 78 -2.75 -13.64 14.36
CA TYR A 78 -2.58 -12.39 13.62
C TYR A 78 -3.91 -11.82 13.12
N ARG A 79 -4.92 -12.66 12.95
CA ARG A 79 -6.24 -12.17 12.55
C ARG A 79 -6.84 -11.28 13.61
N ASP A 80 -6.72 -11.70 14.85
CA ASP A 80 -7.25 -10.92 15.97
C ASP A 80 -6.47 -9.61 16.11
N ALA A 81 -5.16 -9.69 15.98
CA ALA A 81 -4.32 -8.50 16.07
C ALA A 81 -4.65 -7.51 14.95
N PHE A 82 -4.83 -8.01 13.76
CA PHE A 82 -5.15 -7.17 12.62
C PHE A 82 -6.51 -6.51 12.79
N ALA A 83 -7.49 -7.28 13.21
CA ALA A 83 -8.83 -6.76 13.46
C ALA A 83 -8.82 -5.70 14.55
N PHE A 84 -8.03 -5.93 15.58
CA PHE A 84 -7.90 -4.97 16.66
C PHE A 84 -7.33 -3.64 16.18
N VAL A 85 -6.30 -3.69 15.36
CA VAL A 85 -5.68 -2.49 14.82
C VAL A 85 -6.65 -1.72 13.95
N ILE A 86 -7.33 -2.40 13.08
CA ILE A 86 -8.30 -1.76 12.20
C ILE A 86 -9.42 -1.11 12.99
N ASN A 87 -9.93 -1.82 13.98
CA ASN A 87 -10.98 -1.30 14.84
C ASN A 87 -10.51 -0.06 15.58
N TYR A 88 -9.29 -0.10 16.11
CA TYR A 88 -8.71 1.03 16.80
C TYR A 88 -8.61 2.25 15.89
N VAL A 89 -8.13 2.05 14.68
CA VAL A 89 -8.00 3.15 13.73
C VAL A 89 -9.36 3.74 13.39
N GLU A 90 -10.35 2.90 13.19
CA GLU A 90 -11.68 3.37 12.89
C GLU A 90 -12.29 4.17 14.02
N GLN A 91 -12.11 3.71 15.25
CA GLN A 91 -12.65 4.40 16.41
C GLN A 91 -11.96 5.71 16.68
N ASN A 92 -10.69 5.80 16.38
CA ASN A 92 -9.89 6.99 16.66
C ASN A 92 -9.68 7.87 15.44
N SER A 93 -10.37 7.57 14.36
CA SER A 93 -10.25 8.35 13.15
C SER A 93 -10.89 9.71 13.33
N PRO A 94 -10.24 10.78 12.89
CA PRO A 94 -10.84 12.11 12.98
C PRO A 94 -12.02 12.27 12.07
N GLN A 95 -12.26 11.31 11.24
CA GLN A 95 -13.35 11.34 10.32
C GLN A 95 -14.69 11.37 10.99
N GLY A 96 -14.77 10.99 12.20
CA GLY A 96 -16.01 11.08 12.94
C GLY A 96 -16.54 12.48 13.02
N CYS A 97 -15.74 13.41 12.73
CA CYS A 97 -16.20 14.77 12.70
C CYS A 97 -16.91 15.06 11.41
#